data_27c03641bd1703b0e7fb897c7d0740a6
#
_entry.id   27c03641bd1703b0e7fb897c7d0740a6
#
_cell.length_a   1.000
_cell.length_b   1.000
_cell.length_c   1.000
_cell.angle_alpha   90.00
_cell.angle_beta   90.00
_cell.angle_gamma   90.00
#
_symmetry.space_group_name_H-M   'P 1'
#
loop_
_entity.id
_entity.type
_entity.pdbx_description
1 polymer ?
#
loop_
_entity_poly.entity_id
_entity_poly.type
_entity_poly.pdbx_seq_one_letter_code
_entity_poly.pdbx_strand_id
1 'polypeptide(L)'
;MTIEQFVAQSSGKWRSMRSGHSLAFQQFEEVLSEVTIEKISKDDSAVKQLLESSLANKHNLDTISSPFKMEWCAESDWEPDDPSEVSSGSCIIVPLVKDISSGTLIRSVGYAEAEAAISEYNFSNDGTFTLTTNYEQSIAEEKIWFVSENVRCRSSVLRTSAGSGVLQTSFASEVRRINA
;
A
#
# COMPACT_ATOMS: atom_id res chain seq x y z
N MET A 1 -11.53 8.64 -11.25
CA MET A 1 -11.37 8.62 -9.77
C MET A 1 -10.22 9.55 -9.41
N THR A 2 -10.35 10.32 -8.33
CA THR A 2 -9.27 11.14 -7.77
C THR A 2 -8.69 10.46 -6.54
N ILE A 3 -7.52 10.92 -6.08
CA ILE A 3 -6.89 10.35 -4.88
C ILE A 3 -7.74 10.55 -3.62
N GLU A 4 -8.44 11.69 -3.51
CA GLU A 4 -9.35 11.97 -2.40
C GLU A 4 -10.52 10.99 -2.36
N GLN A 5 -11.10 10.69 -3.52
CA GLN A 5 -12.19 9.71 -3.65
C GLN A 5 -11.69 8.31 -3.30
N PHE A 6 -10.49 7.93 -3.78
CA PHE A 6 -9.88 6.64 -3.48
C PHE A 6 -9.61 6.49 -1.98
N VAL A 7 -9.03 7.49 -1.32
CA VAL A 7 -8.76 7.46 0.12
C VAL A 7 -10.07 7.41 0.91
N ALA A 8 -11.07 8.22 0.53
CA ALA A 8 -12.37 8.19 1.19
C ALA A 8 -13.05 6.83 1.07
N GLN A 9 -13.01 6.21 -0.11
CA GLN A 9 -13.57 4.88 -0.35
C GLN A 9 -12.75 3.78 0.32
N SER A 10 -11.43 3.95 0.49
CA SER A 10 -10.56 2.99 1.16
C SER A 10 -10.64 3.05 2.68
N SER A 11 -11.07 4.19 3.25
CA SER A 11 -11.11 4.37 4.71
C SER A 11 -12.05 3.38 5.39
N GLY A 12 -11.64 2.88 6.56
CA GLY A 12 -12.37 1.92 7.38
C GLY A 12 -11.56 0.66 7.68
N LYS A 13 -12.24 -0.36 8.18
CA LYS A 13 -11.64 -1.65 8.55
C LYS A 13 -11.95 -2.70 7.49
N TRP A 14 -10.94 -3.45 7.13
CA TRP A 14 -11.01 -4.48 6.10
C TRP A 14 -10.47 -5.80 6.61
N ARG A 15 -11.14 -6.89 6.26
CA ARG A 15 -10.59 -8.23 6.38
C ARG A 15 -9.97 -8.60 5.06
N SER A 16 -8.67 -8.85 5.07
CA SER A 16 -7.86 -9.14 3.88
C SER A 16 -7.42 -10.60 3.90
N MET A 17 -7.69 -11.33 2.83
CA MET A 17 -7.12 -12.64 2.56
C MET A 17 -6.14 -12.49 1.40
N ARG A 18 -4.86 -12.68 1.67
CA ARG A 18 -3.77 -12.55 0.69
C ARG A 18 -3.14 -13.90 0.42
N SER A 19 -2.97 -14.22 -0.84
CA SER A 19 -2.08 -15.29 -1.29
C SER A 19 -0.83 -14.68 -1.93
N GLY A 20 0.33 -15.26 -1.67
CA GLY A 20 1.62 -14.82 -2.17
C GLY A 20 2.44 -15.95 -2.72
N HIS A 21 3.11 -15.73 -3.85
CA HIS A 21 4.08 -16.64 -4.44
C HIS A 21 5.43 -15.98 -4.50
N SER A 22 6.41 -16.52 -3.80
CA SER A 22 7.82 -16.21 -3.98
C SER A 22 8.41 -17.14 -5.02
N LEU A 23 8.59 -16.63 -6.25
CA LEU A 23 9.07 -17.43 -7.37
C LEU A 23 10.55 -17.79 -7.22
N ALA A 24 11.34 -16.90 -6.61
CA ALA A 24 12.75 -17.12 -6.35
C ALA A 24 12.99 -18.30 -5.38
N PHE A 25 12.12 -18.48 -4.38
CA PHE A 25 12.24 -19.51 -3.37
C PHE A 25 11.24 -20.66 -3.55
N GLN A 26 10.37 -20.60 -4.56
CA GLN A 26 9.31 -21.58 -4.82
C GLN A 26 8.39 -21.80 -3.60
N GLN A 27 8.09 -20.70 -2.89
CA GLN A 27 7.25 -20.70 -1.70
C GLN A 27 5.90 -20.08 -1.99
N PHE A 28 4.90 -20.61 -1.35
CA PHE A 28 3.54 -20.08 -1.33
C PHE A 28 3.14 -19.77 0.10
N GLU A 29 2.47 -18.65 0.31
CA GLU A 29 1.91 -18.28 1.61
C GLU A 29 0.47 -17.79 1.46
N GLU A 30 -0.33 -18.02 2.49
CA GLU A 30 -1.64 -17.41 2.68
C GLU A 30 -1.65 -16.66 4.00
N VAL A 31 -2.15 -15.43 3.97
CA VAL A 31 -2.18 -14.56 5.13
C VAL A 31 -3.56 -13.95 5.25
N LEU A 32 -4.20 -14.19 6.39
CA LEU A 32 -5.40 -13.50 6.81
C LEU A 32 -4.98 -12.32 7.70
N SER A 33 -5.47 -11.11 7.41
CA SER A 33 -5.15 -9.93 8.20
C SER A 33 -6.33 -8.97 8.33
N GLU A 34 -6.31 -8.21 9.43
CA GLU A 34 -7.12 -7.00 9.54
C GLU A 34 -6.30 -5.80 9.08
N VAL A 35 -6.92 -4.96 8.24
CA VAL A 35 -6.32 -3.73 7.74
C VAL A 35 -7.22 -2.57 8.10
N THR A 36 -6.69 -1.57 8.78
CA THR A 36 -7.39 -0.32 9.11
C THR A 36 -6.78 0.81 8.30
N ILE A 37 -7.62 1.59 7.62
CA ILE A 37 -7.21 2.77 6.86
C ILE A 37 -7.95 3.98 7.41
N GLU A 38 -7.19 4.98 7.83
CA GLU A 38 -7.73 6.20 8.44
C GLU A 38 -7.14 7.43 7.77
N LYS A 39 -8.02 8.36 7.37
CA LYS A 39 -7.59 9.66 6.88
C LYS A 39 -7.04 10.48 8.04
N ILE A 40 -5.88 11.10 7.85
CA ILE A 40 -5.23 11.97 8.83
C ILE A 40 -5.08 13.40 8.31
N SER A 41 -4.84 14.34 9.21
CA SER A 41 -4.63 15.74 8.85
C SER A 41 -3.26 15.93 8.17
N LYS A 42 -3.18 16.93 7.29
CA LYS A 42 -1.88 17.41 6.76
C LYS A 42 -0.98 17.95 7.87
N ASP A 43 -1.58 18.44 8.96
CA ASP A 43 -0.90 19.00 10.11
C ASP A 43 -0.50 17.97 11.16
N ASP A 44 -0.84 16.69 10.92
CA ASP A 44 -0.45 15.60 11.80
C ASP A 44 1.07 15.51 11.95
N SER A 45 1.53 15.25 13.17
CA SER A 45 2.96 15.19 13.48
C SER A 45 3.68 14.10 12.67
N ALA A 46 3.04 12.96 12.43
CA ALA A 46 3.63 11.88 11.65
C ALA A 46 3.78 12.25 10.16
N VAL A 47 2.84 13.04 9.61
CA VAL A 47 2.95 13.58 8.24
C VAL A 47 4.12 14.54 8.16
N LYS A 48 4.23 15.49 9.12
CA LYS A 48 5.33 16.46 9.16
C LYS A 48 6.68 15.78 9.28
N GLN A 49 6.81 14.82 10.18
CA GLN A 49 8.04 14.04 10.37
C GLN A 49 8.44 13.28 9.08
N LEU A 50 7.48 12.68 8.38
CA LEU A 50 7.76 12.01 7.12
C LEU A 50 8.25 12.98 6.05
N LEU A 51 7.66 14.17 5.96
CA LEU A 51 8.02 15.21 4.99
C LEU A 51 9.37 15.89 5.29
N GLU A 52 9.81 15.91 6.54
CA GLU A 52 11.13 16.39 6.93
C GLU A 52 12.25 15.41 6.56
N SER A 53 11.91 14.17 6.21
CA SER A 53 12.88 13.19 5.74
C SER A 53 13.49 13.62 4.40
N SER A 54 14.71 13.15 4.10
CA SER A 54 15.48 13.53 2.91
C SER A 54 14.75 13.24 1.58
N LEU A 55 13.78 12.32 1.59
CA LEU A 55 13.00 11.92 0.43
C LEU A 55 12.02 13.01 -0.02
N ALA A 56 11.43 13.78 0.90
CA ALA A 56 10.42 14.78 0.59
C ALA A 56 10.99 16.10 0.06
N ASN A 57 12.26 16.41 0.32
CA ASN A 57 12.89 17.69 0.00
C ASN A 57 12.91 18.09 -1.49
N LYS A 58 12.57 17.15 -2.38
CA LYS A 58 12.54 17.36 -3.85
C LYS A 58 11.13 17.58 -4.39
N HIS A 59 10.09 17.53 -3.55
CA HIS A 59 8.70 17.55 -3.97
C HIS A 59 7.99 18.85 -3.56
N ASN A 60 7.00 19.26 -4.36
CA ASN A 60 6.16 20.40 -4.03
C ASN A 60 5.10 19.99 -2.99
N LEU A 61 5.31 20.40 -1.75
CA LEU A 61 4.44 20.07 -0.62
C LEU A 61 3.06 20.77 -0.68
N ASP A 62 2.88 21.78 -1.52
CA ASP A 62 1.59 22.45 -1.71
C ASP A 62 0.55 21.52 -2.37
N THR A 63 1.02 20.46 -3.02
CA THR A 63 0.17 19.48 -3.72
C THR A 63 -0.31 18.32 -2.84
N ILE A 64 -0.04 18.36 -1.53
CA ILE A 64 -0.47 17.32 -0.58
C ILE A 64 -2.00 17.22 -0.56
N SER A 65 -2.50 16.01 -0.76
CA SER A 65 -3.93 15.71 -0.70
C SER A 65 -4.21 14.44 0.07
N SER A 66 -5.15 14.52 1.00
CA SER A 66 -5.70 13.37 1.73
C SER A 66 -4.67 12.38 2.29
N PRO A 67 -3.73 12.80 3.15
CA PRO A 67 -2.85 11.88 3.85
C PRO A 67 -3.65 10.85 4.64
N PHE A 68 -3.13 9.63 4.76
CA PHE A 68 -3.79 8.56 5.50
C PHE A 68 -2.78 7.64 6.17
N LYS A 69 -3.25 6.99 7.23
CA LYS A 69 -2.53 5.94 7.94
C LYS A 69 -3.13 4.59 7.56
N MET A 70 -2.29 3.62 7.35
CA MET A 70 -2.67 2.23 7.20
C MET A 70 -2.03 1.42 8.31
N GLU A 71 -2.82 0.59 8.99
CA GLU A 71 -2.35 -0.36 9.99
C GLU A 71 -2.81 -1.75 9.59
N TRP A 72 -1.97 -2.74 9.83
CA TRP A 72 -2.33 -4.14 9.58
C TRP A 72 -1.89 -5.03 10.74
N CYS A 73 -2.66 -6.08 10.95
CA CYS A 73 -2.34 -7.16 11.88
C CYS A 73 -2.72 -8.47 11.21
N ALA A 74 -1.72 -9.32 10.96
CA ALA A 74 -1.96 -10.65 10.43
C ALA A 74 -2.50 -11.55 11.55
N GLU A 75 -3.60 -12.24 11.22
CA GLU A 75 -4.09 -13.37 12.02
C GLU A 75 -3.44 -14.63 11.40
N SER A 76 -2.60 -15.31 12.14
CA SER A 76 -2.08 -16.60 11.72
C SER A 76 -3.02 -17.68 12.23
N ASP A 77 -3.67 -18.45 11.34
CA ASP A 77 -4.31 -19.71 11.71
C ASP A 77 -3.28 -20.81 12.01
N TRP A 78 -2.03 -20.55 11.68
CA TRP A 78 -0.86 -21.34 12.02
C TRP A 78 -0.23 -20.69 13.23
N GLU A 79 -0.17 -21.40 14.36
CA GLU A 79 0.66 -20.96 15.50
C GLU A 79 2.10 -20.88 14.98
N PRO A 80 2.68 -19.69 14.80
CA PRO A 80 4.09 -19.61 14.42
C PRO A 80 4.92 -20.19 15.56
N ASP A 81 5.95 -20.95 15.23
CA ASP A 81 6.90 -21.47 16.22
C ASP A 81 7.56 -20.34 17.04
N ASP A 82 7.51 -19.10 16.52
CA ASP A 82 7.90 -17.87 17.21
C ASP A 82 6.72 -16.89 17.30
N PRO A 83 6.17 -16.60 18.51
CA PRO A 83 5.11 -15.63 18.72
C PRO A 83 5.45 -14.20 18.28
N SER A 84 6.73 -13.87 18.01
CA SER A 84 7.16 -12.56 17.51
C SER A 84 6.95 -12.40 16.00
N GLU A 85 6.62 -13.45 15.27
CA GLU A 85 6.34 -13.43 13.83
C GLU A 85 4.92 -12.94 13.46
N VAL A 86 4.13 -12.46 14.41
CA VAL A 86 2.86 -11.80 14.07
C VAL A 86 3.18 -10.53 13.27
N SER A 87 2.99 -10.63 11.95
CA SER A 87 3.23 -9.53 11.03
C SER A 87 2.20 -8.42 11.24
N SER A 88 2.46 -7.53 12.16
CA SER A 88 1.71 -6.30 12.35
C SER A 88 2.57 -5.08 12.01
N GLY A 89 1.95 -4.03 11.51
CA GLY A 89 2.67 -2.82 11.20
C GLY A 89 1.76 -1.64 10.90
N SER A 90 2.39 -0.51 10.65
CA SER A 90 1.70 0.71 10.24
C SER A 90 2.52 1.48 9.23
N CYS A 91 1.83 2.21 8.37
CA CYS A 91 2.43 3.07 7.36
C CYS A 91 1.67 4.39 7.27
N ILE A 92 2.41 5.51 7.29
CA ILE A 92 1.89 6.83 6.94
C ILE A 92 2.10 7.02 5.44
N ILE A 93 1.06 7.47 4.76
CA ILE A 93 1.05 7.63 3.32
C ILE A 93 0.60 9.05 2.98
N VAL A 94 1.44 9.77 2.26
CA VAL A 94 1.20 11.18 1.87
C VAL A 94 1.15 11.28 0.36
N PRO A 95 -0.05 11.43 -0.23
CA PRO A 95 -0.20 11.68 -1.66
C PRO A 95 0.16 13.13 -2.03
N LEU A 96 0.89 13.28 -3.12
CA LEU A 96 1.20 14.54 -3.79
C LEU A 96 0.56 14.50 -5.17
N VAL A 97 -0.41 15.36 -5.42
CA VAL A 97 -1.17 15.41 -6.67
C VAL A 97 -0.34 16.08 -7.76
N LYS A 98 -0.22 15.43 -8.91
CA LYS A 98 0.38 16.00 -10.12
C LYS A 98 -0.70 16.44 -11.11
N ASP A 99 -1.70 15.60 -11.32
CA ASP A 99 -2.89 15.86 -12.11
C ASP A 99 -4.11 15.14 -11.51
N ILE A 100 -5.26 15.22 -12.16
CA ILE A 100 -6.53 14.68 -11.67
C ILE A 100 -6.46 13.16 -11.40
N SER A 101 -5.62 12.42 -12.12
CA SER A 101 -5.55 10.96 -12.10
C SER A 101 -4.19 10.43 -11.73
N SER A 102 -3.19 11.27 -11.48
CA SER A 102 -1.84 10.81 -11.17
C SER A 102 -1.10 11.68 -10.17
N GLY A 103 -0.05 11.13 -9.60
CA GLY A 103 0.81 11.81 -8.67
C GLY A 103 1.85 10.90 -8.04
N THR A 104 2.36 11.33 -6.90
CA THR A 104 3.39 10.63 -6.13
C THR A 104 2.84 10.27 -4.75
N LEU A 105 3.21 9.13 -4.22
CA LEU A 105 3.00 8.76 -2.83
C LEU A 105 4.34 8.71 -2.08
N ILE A 106 4.43 9.43 -0.97
CA ILE A 106 5.51 9.26 0.00
C ILE A 106 5.00 8.34 1.09
N ARG A 107 5.73 7.26 1.37
CA ARG A 107 5.37 6.26 2.38
C ARG A 107 6.44 6.19 3.46
N SER A 108 6.04 6.07 4.72
CA SER A 108 6.98 5.90 5.83
C SER A 108 7.67 4.53 5.83
N VAL A 109 7.06 3.54 5.18
CA VAL A 109 7.60 2.18 5.01
C VAL A 109 7.38 1.75 3.57
N GLY A 110 8.43 1.26 2.92
CA GLY A 110 8.38 0.69 1.56
C GLY A 110 7.69 -0.67 1.52
N TYR A 111 7.35 -1.13 0.31
CA TYR A 111 6.73 -2.44 0.10
C TYR A 111 7.74 -3.59 0.30
N ALA A 112 8.94 -3.43 -0.21
CA ALA A 112 10.01 -4.45 -0.17
C ALA A 112 11.14 -4.12 0.81
N GLU A 113 11.14 -2.92 1.36
CA GLU A 113 12.19 -2.41 2.25
C GLU A 113 11.53 -1.70 3.44
N ALA A 114 12.09 -1.88 4.63
CA ALA A 114 11.60 -1.25 5.86
C ALA A 114 11.86 0.27 5.93
N GLU A 115 12.39 0.86 4.86
CA GLU A 115 12.70 2.29 4.76
C GLU A 115 11.58 3.05 4.05
N ALA A 116 11.57 4.37 4.22
CA ALA A 116 10.66 5.25 3.54
C ALA A 116 10.83 5.16 2.01
N ALA A 117 9.73 5.12 1.27
CA ALA A 117 9.73 4.94 -0.17
C ALA A 117 8.86 5.97 -0.88
N ILE A 118 9.26 6.30 -2.11
CA ILE A 118 8.48 7.13 -3.03
C ILE A 118 7.96 6.25 -4.15
N SER A 119 6.66 6.38 -4.43
CA SER A 119 5.98 5.64 -5.48
C SER A 119 5.23 6.59 -6.40
N GLU A 120 5.11 6.25 -7.67
CA GLU A 120 4.23 6.94 -8.60
C GLU A 120 2.88 6.24 -8.62
N TYR A 121 1.78 7.01 -8.64
CA TYR A 121 0.45 6.44 -8.77
C TYR A 121 -0.28 6.99 -9.99
N ASN A 122 -1.17 6.19 -10.53
CA ASN A 122 -2.15 6.62 -11.52
C ASN A 122 -3.48 5.88 -11.36
N PHE A 123 -4.55 6.50 -11.85
CA PHE A 123 -5.87 5.88 -11.99
C PHE A 123 -6.14 5.61 -13.46
N SER A 124 -6.47 4.35 -13.79
CA SER A 124 -6.98 3.98 -15.11
C SER A 124 -8.43 4.47 -15.30
N ASN A 125 -8.93 4.41 -16.54
CA ASN A 125 -10.28 4.84 -16.86
C ASN A 125 -11.37 4.05 -16.13
N ASP A 126 -11.10 2.80 -15.77
CA ASP A 126 -11.99 1.94 -14.98
C ASP A 126 -11.93 2.19 -13.47
N GLY A 127 -11.09 3.16 -13.03
CA GLY A 127 -10.89 3.50 -11.63
C GLY A 127 -9.85 2.64 -10.91
N THR A 128 -9.16 1.73 -11.60
CA THR A 128 -8.07 0.95 -11.02
C THR A 128 -6.93 1.88 -10.60
N PHE A 129 -6.56 1.82 -9.33
CA PHE A 129 -5.39 2.49 -8.79
C PHE A 129 -4.15 1.64 -9.02
N THR A 130 -3.17 2.17 -9.73
CA THR A 130 -1.87 1.53 -9.95
C THR A 130 -0.78 2.31 -9.22
N LEU A 131 0.05 1.62 -8.48
CA LEU A 131 1.17 2.16 -7.73
C LEU A 131 2.46 1.49 -8.20
N THR A 132 3.46 2.27 -8.61
CA THR A 132 4.77 1.79 -9.04
C THR A 132 5.84 2.33 -8.11
N THR A 133 6.62 1.45 -7.50
CA THR A 133 7.75 1.79 -6.65
C THR A 133 9.02 1.25 -7.28
N ASN A 134 9.96 2.14 -7.54
CA ASN A 134 11.28 1.78 -8.04
C ASN A 134 12.26 1.70 -6.88
N TYR A 135 12.79 0.52 -6.64
CA TYR A 135 13.93 0.26 -5.75
C TYR A 135 15.21 0.12 -6.58
N GLU A 136 16.36 0.10 -5.91
CA GLU A 136 17.64 0.02 -6.59
C GLU A 136 17.75 -1.22 -7.51
N GLN A 137 17.31 -2.38 -7.02
CA GLN A 137 17.42 -3.66 -7.73
C GLN A 137 16.08 -4.25 -8.18
N SER A 138 14.96 -3.63 -7.81
CA SER A 138 13.64 -4.17 -8.10
C SER A 138 12.60 -3.09 -8.36
N ILE A 139 11.52 -3.49 -9.00
CA ILE A 139 10.34 -2.66 -9.25
C ILE A 139 9.14 -3.40 -8.69
N ALA A 140 8.38 -2.74 -7.81
CA ALA A 140 7.09 -3.22 -7.33
C ALA A 140 5.97 -2.49 -8.04
N GLU A 141 5.02 -3.24 -8.58
CA GLU A 141 3.76 -2.73 -9.13
C GLU A 141 2.60 -3.30 -8.31
N GLU A 142 1.75 -2.42 -7.79
CA GLU A 142 0.53 -2.78 -7.09
C GLU A 142 -0.68 -2.25 -7.86
N LYS A 143 -1.75 -3.03 -7.93
CA LYS A 143 -3.04 -2.61 -8.48
C LYS A 143 -4.11 -2.84 -7.44
N ILE A 144 -4.96 -1.83 -7.22
CA ILE A 144 -6.10 -1.89 -6.30
C ILE A 144 -7.35 -1.46 -7.06
N TRP A 145 -8.40 -2.25 -6.99
CA TRP A 145 -9.69 -1.92 -7.60
C TRP A 145 -10.84 -2.32 -6.70
N PHE A 146 -11.92 -1.58 -6.78
CA PHE A 146 -13.14 -1.86 -6.03
C PHE A 146 -14.10 -2.68 -6.90
N VAL A 147 -14.51 -3.84 -6.39
CA VAL A 147 -15.55 -4.67 -6.98
C VAL A 147 -16.93 -4.14 -6.59
N SER A 148 -17.03 -3.62 -5.36
CA SER A 148 -18.21 -2.94 -4.83
C SER A 148 -17.77 -1.95 -3.73
N GLU A 149 -18.71 -1.25 -3.13
CA GLU A 149 -18.43 -0.36 -1.99
C GLU A 149 -17.70 -1.06 -0.84
N ASN A 150 -18.01 -2.34 -0.62
CA ASN A 150 -17.51 -3.12 0.51
C ASN A 150 -16.56 -4.26 0.13
N VAL A 151 -16.17 -4.35 -1.14
CA VAL A 151 -15.25 -5.37 -1.65
C VAL A 151 -14.23 -4.72 -2.56
N ARG A 152 -12.96 -4.91 -2.26
CA ARG A 152 -11.86 -4.51 -3.14
C ARG A 152 -10.88 -5.65 -3.31
N CYS A 153 -10.14 -5.61 -4.40
CA CYS A 153 -9.05 -6.54 -4.68
C CYS A 153 -7.74 -5.77 -4.84
N ARG A 154 -6.67 -6.46 -4.54
CA ARG A 154 -5.31 -5.97 -4.75
C ARG A 154 -4.46 -7.06 -5.37
N SER A 155 -3.64 -6.70 -6.35
CA SER A 155 -2.57 -7.54 -6.86
C SER A 155 -1.24 -6.82 -6.77
N SER A 156 -0.14 -7.54 -6.57
CA SER A 156 1.19 -6.98 -6.64
C SER A 156 2.15 -7.90 -7.38
N VAL A 157 3.13 -7.29 -8.04
CA VAL A 157 4.22 -7.96 -8.72
C VAL A 157 5.52 -7.26 -8.34
N LEU A 158 6.46 -8.02 -7.81
CA LEU A 158 7.84 -7.59 -7.60
C LEU A 158 8.70 -8.24 -8.68
N ARG A 159 9.45 -7.43 -9.42
CA ARG A 159 10.37 -7.88 -10.48
C ARG A 159 11.73 -7.24 -10.35
N THR A 160 12.75 -7.83 -10.97
CA THR A 160 14.06 -7.21 -11.05
C THR A 160 14.02 -5.93 -11.88
N SER A 161 14.81 -4.92 -11.53
CA SER A 161 14.93 -3.66 -12.30
C SER A 161 15.45 -3.89 -13.72
N ALA A 162 16.23 -4.94 -13.95
CA ALA A 162 16.67 -5.38 -15.27
C ALA A 162 15.53 -5.95 -16.15
N GLY A 163 14.32 -6.11 -15.59
CA GLY A 163 13.09 -6.44 -16.34
C GLY A 163 12.91 -7.92 -16.71
N SER A 164 13.85 -8.79 -16.39
CA SER A 164 13.88 -10.17 -16.87
C SER A 164 13.33 -11.20 -15.87
N GLY A 165 13.07 -10.84 -14.61
CA GLY A 165 12.67 -11.79 -13.59
C GLY A 165 11.55 -11.28 -12.70
N VAL A 166 10.46 -12.07 -12.56
CA VAL A 166 9.46 -11.87 -11.53
C VAL A 166 9.94 -12.59 -10.27
N LEU A 167 10.07 -11.83 -9.17
CA LEU A 167 10.54 -12.34 -7.89
C LEU A 167 9.39 -12.83 -7.02
N GLN A 168 8.30 -12.05 -6.99
CA GLN A 168 7.15 -12.34 -6.17
C GLN A 168 5.88 -11.83 -6.83
N THR A 169 4.79 -12.52 -6.63
CA THR A 169 3.44 -12.08 -6.97
C THR A 169 2.52 -12.26 -5.76
N SER A 170 1.53 -11.40 -5.61
CA SER A 170 0.47 -11.63 -4.62
C SER A 170 -0.88 -11.15 -5.12
N PHE A 171 -1.91 -11.74 -4.55
CA PHE A 171 -3.29 -11.33 -4.73
C PHE A 171 -3.99 -11.27 -3.38
N ALA A 172 -4.81 -10.24 -3.15
CA ALA A 172 -5.65 -10.15 -1.97
C ALA A 172 -7.07 -9.79 -2.35
N SER A 173 -8.03 -10.45 -1.71
CA SER A 173 -9.42 -10.02 -1.65
C SER A 173 -9.69 -9.43 -0.26
N GLU A 174 -10.34 -8.28 -0.23
CA GLU A 174 -10.56 -7.53 1.00
C GLU A 174 -12.04 -7.15 1.12
N VAL A 175 -12.63 -7.48 2.26
CA VAL A 175 -14.04 -7.22 2.59
C VAL A 175 -14.10 -6.23 3.75
N ARG A 176 -14.90 -5.17 3.58
CA ARG A 176 -15.09 -4.16 4.61
C ARG A 176 -15.82 -4.76 5.82
N ARG A 177 -15.29 -4.50 7.01
CA ARG A 177 -16.01 -4.76 8.27
C ARG A 177 -17.10 -3.70 8.43
N ILE A 178 -18.33 -4.11 8.27
CA ILE A 178 -19.51 -3.28 8.60
C ILE A 178 -19.79 -3.55 10.08
N ASN A 179 -19.63 -2.53 10.92
CA ASN A 179 -20.06 -2.66 12.32
C ASN A 179 -21.58 -2.83 12.34
N ALA A 180 -22.04 -3.95 12.90
CA ALA A 180 -23.44 -4.19 13.19
C ALA A 180 -23.87 -3.36 14.41
#